data_29a419a069f6507360bd9ced91f73e84
#
_entry.id   29a419a069f6507360bd9ced91f73e84
#
_cell.length_a   1.000
_cell.length_b   1.000
_cell.length_c   1.000
_cell.angle_alpha   90.00
_cell.angle_beta   90.00
_cell.angle_gamma   90.00
#
_symmetry.space_group_name_H-M   'P 1'
#
loop_
_entity.id
_entity.type
_entity.pdbx_description
1 polymer ?
#
loop_
_entity_poly.entity_id
_entity_poly.type
_entity_poly.pdbx_seq_one_letter_code
_entity_poly.pdbx_strand_id
1 'polypeptide(L)'
;MKRPNFANVFAGNLKSKIQNPESSRRSQALIASLLMLFLQWPAMVQSQSKPLREIKVGYPLGGSSSYFWVAYRSGSFEKYGLKLEPIYIRGGLMGIQAALSGDLPLQLQGASTVVAAWAQGAKDFQFIGAVGNRLDYILAAHPSIKRPEDLKGKRIGVSQLGSSTDFIARVAVRRLGLNAERDVQIVGIGGQGDRWTALTSGQIQATVLQSPFTLKARKAGYPTFIDFSKEDFEYTVAGPVTMRSFIRAERETVMNFMRGLADGMDFYRDEKNKDRVHKYLGEYYRSNNTEELEETRRVYSQVTPGLPLITVKAMENVIANDKNLSGMKLNASELLDLSFLEQLAQERKGKH
;
A
#
# COMPACT_ATOMS: atom_id res chain seq x y z
N MET A 1 24.93 48.33 -21.51
CA MET A 1 24.96 49.09 -20.24
C MET A 1 25.85 48.34 -19.25
N LYS A 2 27.08 48.86 -19.00
CA LYS A 2 28.07 48.27 -18.08
C LYS A 2 27.71 48.71 -16.66
N ARG A 3 27.57 47.75 -15.72
CA ARG A 3 27.37 48.03 -14.29
C ARG A 3 28.67 48.57 -13.68
N PRO A 4 28.65 49.60 -12.83
CA PRO A 4 29.85 50.12 -12.18
C PRO A 4 30.34 49.19 -11.08
N ASN A 5 31.65 49.02 -11.02
CA ASN A 5 32.36 48.15 -10.08
C ASN A 5 32.55 48.89 -8.75
N PHE A 6 31.80 48.50 -7.69
CA PHE A 6 31.80 49.14 -6.38
C PHE A 6 33.06 48.89 -5.52
N ALA A 7 34.01 48.09 -6.02
CA ALA A 7 35.24 47.79 -5.27
C ALA A 7 36.25 48.94 -5.17
N ASN A 8 36.20 49.94 -6.07
CA ASN A 8 37.20 50.98 -6.12
C ASN A 8 36.89 52.26 -5.30
N VAL A 9 35.68 52.35 -4.73
CA VAL A 9 35.28 53.55 -3.93
C VAL A 9 35.75 53.44 -2.48
N PHE A 10 35.97 52.21 -1.98
CA PHE A 10 36.40 52.01 -0.57
C PHE A 10 37.89 52.03 -0.34
N ALA A 11 38.71 51.89 -1.38
CA ALA A 11 40.18 51.85 -1.24
C ALA A 11 40.83 53.23 -1.10
N GLY A 12 40.15 54.30 -1.52
CA GLY A 12 40.70 55.66 -1.53
C GLY A 12 40.67 56.37 -0.16
N ASN A 13 39.77 55.99 0.75
CA ASN A 13 39.56 56.72 2.01
C ASN A 13 40.29 56.13 3.25
N LEU A 14 41.03 55.03 3.10
CA LEU A 14 41.76 54.41 4.20
C LEU A 14 43.21 54.86 4.32
N LYS A 15 43.78 55.55 3.33
CA LYS A 15 45.21 55.94 3.35
C LYS A 15 45.53 57.27 4.08
N SER A 16 44.56 58.08 4.46
CA SER A 16 44.79 59.37 5.09
C SER A 16 44.62 59.45 6.61
N LYS A 17 44.37 58.33 7.30
CA LYS A 17 44.12 58.28 8.77
C LYS A 17 45.11 57.45 9.59
N ILE A 18 46.26 57.07 9.02
CA ILE A 18 47.31 56.34 9.77
C ILE A 18 48.51 57.25 10.03
N GLN A 19 48.33 58.27 10.85
CA GLN A 19 49.48 59.09 11.34
C GLN A 19 49.37 59.42 12.83
N ASN A 20 48.62 58.65 13.64
CA ASN A 20 48.64 58.83 15.08
C ASN A 20 48.79 57.47 15.77
N PRO A 21 49.95 57.15 16.42
CA PRO A 21 50.24 55.82 16.95
C PRO A 21 49.31 55.36 18.09
N GLU A 22 48.64 56.25 18.75
CA GLU A 22 47.63 55.89 19.82
C GLU A 22 46.27 55.48 19.23
N SER A 23 45.87 56.01 18.10
CA SER A 23 44.63 55.62 17.43
C SER A 23 44.74 54.25 16.75
N SER A 24 45.95 53.84 16.34
CA SER A 24 46.23 52.52 15.74
C SER A 24 46.00 51.37 16.69
N ARG A 25 46.40 51.48 17.97
CA ARG A 25 46.21 50.40 18.95
C ARG A 25 44.74 50.20 19.35
N ARG A 26 43.93 51.26 19.43
CA ARG A 26 42.50 51.17 19.71
C ARG A 26 41.69 50.59 18.51
N SER A 27 42.09 50.97 17.29
CA SER A 27 41.44 50.39 16.09
C SER A 27 41.79 48.94 15.85
N GLN A 28 43.04 48.51 16.17
CA GLN A 28 43.45 47.10 16.08
C GLN A 28 42.77 46.25 17.17
N ALA A 29 42.58 46.76 18.36
CA ALA A 29 41.85 46.08 19.44
C ALA A 29 40.34 45.92 19.12
N LEU A 30 39.70 46.91 18.48
CA LEU A 30 38.31 46.83 18.04
C LEU A 30 38.13 45.86 16.87
N ILE A 31 39.06 45.82 15.91
CA ILE A 31 39.02 44.86 14.81
C ILE A 31 39.26 43.43 15.28
N ALA A 32 40.21 43.24 16.23
CA ALA A 32 40.45 41.94 16.85
C ALA A 32 39.24 41.43 17.68
N SER A 33 38.55 42.33 18.42
CA SER A 33 37.34 41.99 19.16
C SER A 33 36.15 41.67 18.26
N LEU A 34 36.00 42.35 17.11
CA LEU A 34 34.98 42.03 16.12
C LEU A 34 35.27 40.69 15.42
N LEU A 35 36.52 40.38 15.12
CA LEU A 35 36.93 39.10 14.58
C LEU A 35 36.73 37.95 15.56
N MET A 36 36.96 38.12 16.85
CA MET A 36 36.67 37.12 17.88
C MET A 36 35.17 36.87 18.09
N LEU A 37 34.32 37.89 17.90
CA LEU A 37 32.86 37.74 17.93
C LEU A 37 32.32 36.93 16.73
N PHE A 38 32.97 37.03 15.57
CA PHE A 38 32.61 36.20 14.40
C PHE A 38 33.06 34.74 14.51
N LEU A 39 34.09 34.43 15.31
CA LEU A 39 34.58 33.10 15.59
C LEU A 39 33.70 32.32 16.61
N GLN A 40 32.83 33.01 17.33
CA GLN A 40 31.86 32.41 18.27
C GLN A 40 30.45 32.23 17.70
N TRP A 41 30.24 32.49 16.38
CA TRP A 41 28.99 32.11 15.75
C TRP A 41 28.93 30.58 15.76
N PRO A 42 28.04 29.97 16.55
CA PRO A 42 27.90 28.51 16.47
C PRO A 42 27.57 28.23 14.99
N ALA A 43 28.43 27.45 14.33
CA ALA A 43 28.07 26.89 13.05
C ALA A 43 26.76 26.17 13.30
N MET A 44 25.64 26.77 12.88
CA MET A 44 24.39 26.03 12.76
C MET A 44 24.72 24.87 11.86
N VAL A 45 25.02 23.73 12.48
CA VAL A 45 25.07 22.44 11.78
C VAL A 45 23.64 22.26 11.29
N GLN A 46 23.40 22.77 10.11
CA GLN A 46 22.19 22.50 9.36
C GLN A 46 22.25 21.00 9.14
N SER A 47 21.55 20.27 9.99
CA SER A 47 21.34 18.83 9.83
C SER A 47 20.71 18.68 8.46
N GLN A 48 21.54 18.43 7.43
CA GLN A 48 21.06 18.07 6.11
C GLN A 48 20.34 16.72 6.31
N SER A 49 19.02 16.77 6.38
CA SER A 49 18.21 15.56 6.36
C SER A 49 18.65 14.76 5.15
N LYS A 50 19.07 13.52 5.38
CA LYS A 50 19.44 12.60 4.30
C LYS A 50 18.30 12.59 3.28
N PRO A 51 18.58 12.76 1.99
CA PRO A 51 17.52 12.77 0.98
C PRO A 51 16.71 11.48 1.06
N LEU A 52 15.38 11.61 0.96
CA LEU A 52 14.49 10.47 1.00
C LEU A 52 14.75 9.55 -0.21
N ARG A 53 14.77 8.24 0.04
CA ARG A 53 14.85 7.23 -1.02
C ARG A 53 13.52 7.18 -1.76
N GLU A 54 13.50 7.56 -3.03
CA GLU A 54 12.30 7.44 -3.87
C GLU A 54 12.08 5.99 -4.30
N ILE A 55 10.84 5.50 -4.17
CA ILE A 55 10.47 4.15 -4.56
C ILE A 55 9.02 4.09 -5.06
N LYS A 56 8.81 3.42 -6.20
CA LYS A 56 7.49 3.13 -6.74
C LYS A 56 6.87 1.95 -6.01
N VAL A 57 5.60 2.09 -5.63
CA VAL A 57 4.84 1.03 -4.95
C VAL A 57 3.52 0.81 -5.66
N GLY A 58 3.33 -0.40 -6.19
CA GLY A 58 2.09 -0.80 -6.82
C GLY A 58 1.00 -1.14 -5.81
N TYR A 59 -0.23 -0.71 -6.06
CA TYR A 59 -1.37 -1.07 -5.21
C TYR A 59 -2.66 -1.25 -6.00
N PRO A 60 -3.51 -2.25 -5.68
CA PRO A 60 -4.87 -2.35 -6.20
C PRO A 60 -5.82 -1.46 -5.39
N LEU A 61 -6.89 -0.96 -6.02
CA LEU A 61 -7.96 -0.29 -5.30
C LEU A 61 -8.87 -1.33 -4.63
N GLY A 62 -8.64 -1.61 -3.37
CA GLY A 62 -9.40 -2.56 -2.56
C GLY A 62 -9.43 -2.14 -1.10
N GLY A 63 -10.33 -2.73 -0.33
CA GLY A 63 -10.52 -2.35 1.07
C GLY A 63 -9.26 -2.48 1.90
N SER A 64 -8.62 -3.66 1.90
CA SER A 64 -7.39 -3.89 2.66
C SER A 64 -6.21 -3.01 2.22
N SER A 65 -6.15 -2.64 0.93
CA SER A 65 -5.10 -1.74 0.42
C SER A 65 -5.25 -0.30 0.93
N SER A 66 -6.39 0.05 1.54
CA SER A 66 -6.59 1.37 2.16
C SER A 66 -5.62 1.66 3.31
N TYR A 67 -5.11 0.62 4.00
CA TYR A 67 -4.04 0.77 4.98
C TYR A 67 -2.78 1.39 4.39
N PHE A 68 -2.34 0.89 3.24
CA PHE A 68 -1.19 1.43 2.52
C PHE A 68 -1.42 2.90 2.14
N TRP A 69 -2.62 3.22 1.62
CA TRP A 69 -2.94 4.60 1.25
C TRP A 69 -2.92 5.54 2.45
N VAL A 70 -3.50 5.12 3.57
CA VAL A 70 -3.48 5.91 4.82
C VAL A 70 -2.05 6.05 5.36
N ALA A 71 -1.24 4.99 5.33
CA ALA A 71 0.17 5.05 5.71
C ALA A 71 0.96 6.04 4.84
N TYR A 72 0.71 6.03 3.53
CA TYR A 72 1.29 6.99 2.60
C TYR A 72 0.85 8.42 2.90
N ARG A 73 -0.44 8.66 3.08
CA ARG A 73 -0.99 10.01 3.33
C ARG A 73 -0.68 10.56 4.72
N SER A 74 -0.38 9.71 5.69
CA SER A 74 -0.02 10.12 7.05
C SER A 74 1.44 10.53 7.22
N GLY A 75 2.30 10.28 6.23
CA GLY A 75 3.74 10.53 6.33
C GLY A 75 4.49 9.43 7.07
N SER A 76 3.90 8.23 7.19
CA SER A 76 4.50 7.14 7.97
C SER A 76 5.77 6.59 7.32
N PHE A 77 5.91 6.69 6.01
CA PHE A 77 7.09 6.19 5.29
C PHE A 77 8.25 7.17 5.31
N GLU A 78 7.97 8.47 5.31
CA GLU A 78 8.97 9.54 5.38
C GLU A 78 9.78 9.49 6.68
N LYS A 79 9.16 9.05 7.79
CA LYS A 79 9.84 8.79 9.08
C LYS A 79 11.02 7.82 8.95
N TYR A 80 10.94 6.92 7.97
CA TYR A 80 11.94 5.90 7.70
C TYR A 80 12.77 6.19 6.44
N GLY A 81 12.78 7.46 6.01
CA GLY A 81 13.61 7.91 4.90
C GLY A 81 13.10 7.51 3.51
N LEU A 82 11.82 7.13 3.39
CA LEU A 82 11.24 6.74 2.09
C LEU A 82 10.27 7.82 1.57
N LYS A 83 10.40 8.13 0.29
CA LYS A 83 9.41 8.90 -0.47
C LYS A 83 8.75 7.97 -1.48
N LEU A 84 7.49 7.64 -1.24
CA LEU A 84 6.78 6.70 -2.10
C LEU A 84 6.12 7.41 -3.29
N GLU A 85 6.14 6.74 -4.44
CA GLU A 85 5.32 7.03 -5.61
C GLU A 85 4.29 5.90 -5.76
N PRO A 86 3.04 6.10 -5.28
CA PRO A 86 2.00 5.08 -5.39
C PRO A 86 1.50 4.92 -6.82
N ILE A 87 1.56 3.70 -7.36
CA ILE A 87 1.10 3.37 -8.71
C ILE A 87 -0.14 2.48 -8.62
N TYR A 88 -1.27 3.00 -9.09
CA TYR A 88 -2.51 2.21 -9.14
C TYR A 88 -2.43 1.10 -10.18
N ILE A 89 -2.72 -0.14 -9.75
CA ILE A 89 -2.72 -1.34 -10.60
C ILE A 89 -4.16 -1.82 -10.77
N ARG A 90 -4.66 -1.81 -12.00
CA ARG A 90 -6.04 -2.25 -12.31
C ARG A 90 -6.26 -3.75 -12.16
N GLY A 91 -5.21 -4.56 -12.17
CA GLY A 91 -5.28 -6.02 -12.04
C GLY A 91 -3.94 -6.61 -11.62
N GLY A 92 -3.98 -7.65 -10.79
CA GLY A 92 -2.78 -8.24 -10.18
C GLY A 92 -1.71 -8.69 -11.18
N LEU A 93 -2.11 -9.24 -12.33
CA LEU A 93 -1.17 -9.69 -13.37
C LEU A 93 -0.36 -8.53 -13.96
N MET A 94 -0.95 -7.34 -14.12
CA MET A 94 -0.19 -6.15 -14.56
C MET A 94 0.90 -5.78 -13.55
N GLY A 95 0.62 -5.91 -12.26
CA GLY A 95 1.62 -5.69 -11.22
C GLY A 95 2.75 -6.72 -11.27
N ILE A 96 2.43 -8.00 -11.47
CA ILE A 96 3.45 -9.05 -11.65
C ILE A 96 4.36 -8.73 -12.84
N GLN A 97 3.81 -8.34 -13.98
CA GLN A 97 4.58 -7.96 -15.17
C GLN A 97 5.48 -6.74 -14.90
N ALA A 98 4.94 -5.71 -14.25
CA ALA A 98 5.69 -4.50 -13.91
C ALA A 98 6.82 -4.77 -12.88
N ALA A 99 6.65 -5.75 -11.98
CA ALA A 99 7.74 -6.16 -11.10
C ALA A 99 8.83 -6.94 -11.85
N LEU A 100 8.44 -7.84 -12.75
CA LEU A 100 9.40 -8.60 -13.57
C LEU A 100 10.22 -7.71 -14.51
N SER A 101 9.66 -6.57 -14.97
CA SER A 101 10.42 -5.55 -15.74
C SER A 101 11.28 -4.64 -14.86
N GLY A 102 11.15 -4.70 -13.52
CA GLY A 102 11.86 -3.84 -12.58
C GLY A 102 11.19 -2.49 -12.30
N ASP A 103 10.04 -2.20 -12.93
CA ASP A 103 9.35 -0.91 -12.79
C ASP A 103 8.67 -0.73 -11.43
N LEU A 104 8.19 -1.83 -10.83
CA LEU A 104 7.51 -1.84 -9.54
C LEU A 104 8.15 -2.85 -8.57
N PRO A 105 9.23 -2.47 -7.89
CA PRO A 105 9.97 -3.37 -7.01
C PRO A 105 9.19 -3.79 -5.76
N LEU A 106 8.25 -2.97 -5.31
CA LEU A 106 7.33 -3.25 -4.21
C LEU A 106 5.90 -3.08 -4.66
N GLN A 107 5.01 -3.96 -4.21
CA GLN A 107 3.58 -3.85 -4.53
C GLN A 107 2.72 -4.59 -3.50
N LEU A 108 1.45 -4.23 -3.42
CA LEU A 108 0.45 -5.00 -2.69
C LEU A 108 -0.26 -5.95 -3.66
N GLN A 109 -0.31 -7.22 -3.28
CA GLN A 109 -0.96 -8.25 -4.09
C GLN A 109 -1.79 -9.21 -3.22
N GLY A 110 -2.81 -9.79 -3.83
CA GLY A 110 -3.53 -10.89 -3.22
C GLY A 110 -2.82 -12.23 -3.47
N ALA A 111 -3.00 -13.17 -2.53
CA ALA A 111 -2.29 -14.44 -2.50
C ALA A 111 -2.39 -15.22 -3.81
N SER A 112 -3.59 -15.40 -4.37
CA SER A 112 -3.78 -16.25 -5.55
C SER A 112 -3.07 -15.72 -6.79
N THR A 113 -2.96 -14.40 -6.96
CA THR A 113 -2.20 -13.82 -8.09
C THR A 113 -0.72 -14.18 -8.02
N VAL A 114 -0.12 -14.07 -6.83
CA VAL A 114 1.31 -14.38 -6.63
C VAL A 114 1.56 -15.88 -6.70
N VAL A 115 0.70 -16.70 -6.10
CA VAL A 115 0.81 -18.17 -6.16
C VAL A 115 0.70 -18.67 -7.60
N ALA A 116 -0.24 -18.11 -8.39
CA ALA A 116 -0.39 -18.46 -9.81
C ALA A 116 0.85 -18.05 -10.63
N ALA A 117 1.40 -16.86 -10.41
CA ALA A 117 2.63 -16.42 -11.08
C ALA A 117 3.82 -17.32 -10.69
N TRP A 118 3.90 -17.67 -9.41
CA TRP A 118 4.94 -18.57 -8.89
C TRP A 118 4.87 -19.97 -9.47
N ALA A 119 3.66 -20.50 -9.64
CA ALA A 119 3.42 -21.79 -10.31
C ALA A 119 3.85 -21.77 -11.79
N GLN A 120 3.77 -20.60 -12.45
CA GLN A 120 4.20 -20.39 -13.83
C GLN A 120 5.71 -20.07 -13.96
N GLY A 121 6.47 -20.18 -12.88
CA GLY A 121 7.93 -20.02 -12.90
C GLY A 121 8.45 -18.71 -12.31
N ALA A 122 7.61 -17.77 -11.92
CA ALA A 122 8.04 -16.52 -11.30
C ALA A 122 8.45 -16.72 -9.82
N LYS A 123 9.44 -17.61 -9.59
CA LYS A 123 9.88 -18.10 -8.27
C LYS A 123 10.59 -17.06 -7.41
N ASP A 124 10.90 -15.89 -7.95
CA ASP A 124 11.60 -14.82 -7.22
C ASP A 124 10.66 -14.01 -6.32
N PHE A 125 9.34 -14.08 -6.49
CA PHE A 125 8.37 -13.36 -5.67
C PHE A 125 8.25 -13.92 -4.26
N GLN A 126 8.22 -13.01 -3.26
CA GLN A 126 7.90 -13.34 -1.87
C GLN A 126 6.98 -12.29 -1.25
N PHE A 127 6.03 -12.76 -0.45
CA PHE A 127 5.34 -11.92 0.51
C PHE A 127 6.24 -11.64 1.70
N ILE A 128 6.25 -10.39 2.16
CA ILE A 128 6.98 -9.94 3.35
C ILE A 128 6.03 -9.54 4.49
N GLY A 129 4.72 -9.69 4.27
CA GLY A 129 3.67 -9.40 5.23
C GLY A 129 2.28 -9.42 4.59
N ALA A 130 1.25 -9.07 5.37
CA ALA A 130 -0.11 -8.90 4.89
C ALA A 130 -0.82 -7.76 5.62
N VAL A 131 -1.63 -6.99 4.91
CA VAL A 131 -2.53 -5.97 5.49
C VAL A 131 -3.96 -6.48 5.63
N GLY A 132 -4.20 -7.75 5.33
CA GLY A 132 -5.46 -8.44 5.55
C GLY A 132 -5.28 -9.94 5.31
N ASN A 133 -5.52 -10.76 6.35
CA ASN A 133 -5.35 -12.22 6.34
C ASN A 133 -6.66 -13.00 6.34
N ARG A 134 -7.77 -12.34 6.35
CA ARG A 134 -9.10 -12.97 6.24
C ARG A 134 -9.77 -12.48 4.97
N LEU A 135 -10.45 -13.40 4.30
CA LEU A 135 -11.20 -13.07 3.11
C LEU A 135 -12.44 -12.25 3.52
N ASP A 136 -12.48 -10.99 3.09
CA ASP A 136 -13.50 -10.00 3.46
C ASP A 136 -14.40 -9.62 2.27
N TYR A 137 -14.56 -10.54 1.32
CA TYR A 137 -15.42 -10.35 0.15
C TYR A 137 -16.83 -10.90 0.36
N ILE A 138 -17.79 -10.26 -0.29
CA ILE A 138 -19.10 -10.85 -0.54
C ILE A 138 -19.24 -11.21 -2.02
N LEU A 139 -20.05 -12.23 -2.35
CA LEU A 139 -20.61 -12.40 -3.68
C LEU A 139 -21.96 -11.70 -3.72
N ALA A 140 -21.98 -10.50 -4.31
CA ALA A 140 -23.20 -9.73 -4.55
C ALA A 140 -23.78 -10.06 -5.93
N ALA A 141 -25.12 -10.21 -5.99
CA ALA A 141 -25.83 -10.50 -7.22
C ALA A 141 -26.80 -9.38 -7.59
N HIS A 142 -27.11 -9.26 -8.88
CA HIS A 142 -28.14 -8.38 -9.38
C HIS A 142 -29.52 -8.78 -8.83
N PRO A 143 -30.45 -7.85 -8.54
CA PRO A 143 -31.76 -8.19 -7.96
C PRO A 143 -32.63 -9.15 -8.79
N SER A 144 -32.32 -9.37 -10.06
CA SER A 144 -32.98 -10.36 -10.89
C SER A 144 -32.61 -11.82 -10.52
N ILE A 145 -31.51 -12.02 -9.79
CA ILE A 145 -31.05 -13.31 -9.31
C ILE A 145 -31.64 -13.53 -7.91
N LYS A 146 -32.52 -14.51 -7.78
CA LYS A 146 -33.22 -14.76 -6.51
C LYS A 146 -32.61 -15.89 -5.71
N ARG A 147 -31.97 -16.85 -6.37
CA ARG A 147 -31.34 -18.03 -5.79
C ARG A 147 -30.04 -18.37 -6.55
N PRO A 148 -29.13 -19.11 -5.94
CA PRO A 148 -27.84 -19.43 -6.54
C PRO A 148 -27.93 -20.07 -7.94
N GLU A 149 -28.94 -20.93 -8.16
CA GLU A 149 -29.12 -21.64 -9.44
C GLU A 149 -29.44 -20.70 -10.60
N ASP A 150 -29.99 -19.52 -10.32
CA ASP A 150 -30.28 -18.51 -11.34
C ASP A 150 -28.99 -17.91 -11.94
N LEU A 151 -27.82 -18.17 -11.33
CA LEU A 151 -26.51 -17.81 -11.87
C LEU A 151 -26.08 -18.68 -13.07
N LYS A 152 -26.75 -19.82 -13.33
CA LYS A 152 -26.42 -20.67 -14.48
C LYS A 152 -26.56 -19.89 -15.79
N GLY A 153 -25.49 -19.95 -16.61
CA GLY A 153 -25.38 -19.21 -17.87
C GLY A 153 -25.15 -17.69 -17.71
N LYS A 154 -25.04 -17.16 -16.47
CA LYS A 154 -24.89 -15.74 -16.21
C LYS A 154 -23.43 -15.29 -16.11
N ARG A 155 -23.24 -13.97 -16.28
CA ARG A 155 -21.92 -13.34 -16.26
C ARG A 155 -21.56 -12.92 -14.83
N ILE A 156 -20.38 -13.33 -14.37
CA ILE A 156 -19.80 -12.90 -13.10
C ILE A 156 -18.59 -12.04 -13.38
N GLY A 157 -18.63 -10.78 -12.95
CA GLY A 157 -17.56 -9.82 -13.16
C GLY A 157 -16.40 -9.97 -12.17
N VAL A 158 -15.18 -9.97 -12.69
CA VAL A 158 -13.93 -9.95 -11.91
C VAL A 158 -13.02 -8.84 -12.41
N SER A 159 -11.93 -8.53 -11.71
CA SER A 159 -11.02 -7.50 -12.20
C SER A 159 -10.34 -7.92 -13.49
N GLN A 160 -9.85 -9.15 -13.52
CA GLN A 160 -9.15 -9.76 -14.64
C GLN A 160 -9.16 -11.28 -14.44
N LEU A 161 -9.20 -12.05 -15.51
CA LEU A 161 -9.03 -13.51 -15.41
C LEU A 161 -7.65 -13.85 -14.83
N GLY A 162 -7.59 -14.85 -13.95
CA GLY A 162 -6.37 -15.21 -13.22
C GLY A 162 -5.99 -14.26 -12.06
N SER A 163 -6.81 -13.23 -11.78
CA SER A 163 -6.61 -12.36 -10.62
C SER A 163 -7.18 -12.96 -9.33
N SER A 164 -6.88 -12.32 -8.19
CA SER A 164 -7.47 -12.71 -6.91
C SER A 164 -9.00 -12.66 -6.91
N THR A 165 -9.61 -11.72 -7.62
CA THR A 165 -11.07 -11.65 -7.71
C THR A 165 -11.66 -12.77 -8.58
N ASP A 166 -10.93 -13.26 -9.59
CA ASP A 166 -11.32 -14.46 -10.36
C ASP A 166 -11.27 -15.70 -9.45
N PHE A 167 -10.18 -15.89 -8.73
CA PHE A 167 -10.05 -16.97 -7.75
C PHE A 167 -11.21 -16.97 -6.74
N ILE A 168 -11.47 -15.80 -6.11
CA ILE A 168 -12.52 -15.65 -5.08
C ILE A 168 -13.91 -15.91 -5.68
N ALA A 169 -14.19 -15.40 -6.88
CA ALA A 169 -15.45 -15.64 -7.56
C ALA A 169 -15.66 -17.14 -7.85
N ARG A 170 -14.63 -17.84 -8.31
CA ARG A 170 -14.70 -19.31 -8.54
C ARG A 170 -14.93 -20.08 -7.24
N VAL A 171 -14.23 -19.70 -6.16
CA VAL A 171 -14.46 -20.30 -4.83
C VAL A 171 -15.92 -20.08 -4.40
N ALA A 172 -16.44 -18.85 -4.53
CA ALA A 172 -17.82 -18.51 -4.20
C ALA A 172 -18.83 -19.35 -4.98
N VAL A 173 -18.65 -19.44 -6.31
CA VAL A 173 -19.54 -20.23 -7.19
C VAL A 173 -19.55 -21.71 -6.79
N ARG A 174 -18.37 -22.29 -6.50
CA ARG A 174 -18.29 -23.70 -6.05
C ARG A 174 -18.96 -23.92 -4.71
N ARG A 175 -18.89 -22.95 -3.79
CA ARG A 175 -19.58 -23.03 -2.47
C ARG A 175 -21.10 -22.96 -2.60
N LEU A 176 -21.60 -22.37 -3.68
CA LEU A 176 -23.03 -22.38 -4.01
C LEU A 176 -23.48 -23.68 -4.71
N GLY A 177 -22.59 -24.69 -4.84
CA GLY A 177 -22.90 -25.95 -5.50
C GLY A 177 -22.87 -25.89 -7.03
N LEU A 178 -22.36 -24.80 -7.60
CA LEU A 178 -22.24 -24.61 -9.04
C LEU A 178 -20.81 -24.93 -9.54
N ASN A 179 -20.70 -25.31 -10.81
CA ASN A 179 -19.40 -25.47 -11.46
C ASN A 179 -18.93 -24.15 -12.06
N ALA A 180 -17.84 -23.59 -11.51
CA ALA A 180 -17.33 -22.28 -11.91
C ALA A 180 -16.79 -22.23 -13.34
N GLU A 181 -16.52 -23.38 -13.97
CA GLU A 181 -15.96 -23.49 -15.31
C GLU A 181 -17.03 -23.77 -16.39
N ARG A 182 -18.21 -24.27 -15.99
CA ARG A 182 -19.27 -24.68 -16.92
C ARG A 182 -20.59 -23.95 -16.70
N ASP A 183 -20.94 -23.68 -15.45
CA ASP A 183 -22.28 -23.16 -15.12
C ASP A 183 -22.36 -21.64 -15.19
N VAL A 184 -21.23 -20.92 -15.18
CA VAL A 184 -21.19 -19.45 -15.22
C VAL A 184 -20.15 -18.94 -16.22
N GLN A 185 -20.29 -17.67 -16.63
CA GLN A 185 -19.32 -16.97 -17.47
C GLN A 185 -18.54 -15.96 -16.62
N ILE A 186 -17.29 -16.25 -16.31
CA ILE A 186 -16.45 -15.28 -15.59
C ILE A 186 -15.80 -14.34 -16.58
N VAL A 187 -15.98 -13.02 -16.38
CA VAL A 187 -15.57 -11.98 -17.33
C VAL A 187 -14.74 -10.88 -16.64
N GLY A 188 -13.67 -10.44 -17.28
CA GLY A 188 -12.85 -9.31 -16.82
C GLY A 188 -13.58 -8.00 -17.06
N ILE A 189 -13.78 -7.20 -16.00
CA ILE A 189 -14.46 -5.89 -16.03
C ILE A 189 -13.52 -4.76 -15.61
N GLY A 190 -12.61 -5.03 -14.65
CA GLY A 190 -11.74 -3.99 -14.12
C GLY A 190 -11.86 -3.80 -12.62
N GLY A 191 -11.62 -2.59 -12.14
CA GLY A 191 -11.63 -2.22 -10.73
C GLY A 191 -12.97 -2.45 -10.03
N GLN A 192 -12.98 -2.34 -8.70
CA GLN A 192 -14.20 -2.58 -7.91
C GLN A 192 -15.35 -1.62 -8.28
N GLY A 193 -15.03 -0.35 -8.59
CA GLY A 193 -16.01 0.62 -9.07
C GLY A 193 -16.60 0.24 -10.42
N ASP A 194 -15.76 -0.23 -11.36
CA ASP A 194 -16.20 -0.68 -12.70
C ASP A 194 -17.15 -1.87 -12.57
N ARG A 195 -16.80 -2.84 -11.70
CA ARG A 195 -17.65 -4.02 -11.43
C ARG A 195 -18.98 -3.66 -10.78
N TRP A 196 -18.98 -2.68 -9.87
CA TRP A 196 -20.21 -2.18 -9.27
C TRP A 196 -21.11 -1.55 -10.34
N THR A 197 -20.57 -0.69 -11.18
CA THR A 197 -21.31 -0.09 -12.30
C THR A 197 -21.87 -1.15 -13.27
N ALA A 198 -21.07 -2.16 -13.61
CA ALA A 198 -21.50 -3.26 -14.47
C ALA A 198 -22.62 -4.11 -13.82
N LEU A 199 -22.55 -4.32 -12.50
CA LEU A 199 -23.61 -5.00 -11.74
C LEU A 199 -24.91 -4.20 -11.71
N THR A 200 -24.82 -2.92 -11.42
CA THR A 200 -26.01 -2.04 -11.29
C THR A 200 -26.69 -1.78 -12.65
N SER A 201 -25.94 -1.79 -13.73
CA SER A 201 -26.48 -1.70 -15.10
C SER A 201 -27.01 -3.02 -15.65
N GLY A 202 -26.84 -4.14 -14.93
CA GLY A 202 -27.23 -5.46 -15.41
C GLY A 202 -26.28 -6.06 -16.47
N GLN A 203 -25.15 -5.41 -16.75
CA GLN A 203 -24.14 -5.94 -17.67
C GLN A 203 -23.55 -7.26 -17.18
N ILE A 204 -23.43 -7.41 -15.86
CA ILE A 204 -23.09 -8.66 -15.16
C ILE A 204 -24.15 -8.96 -14.11
N GLN A 205 -24.31 -10.23 -13.76
CA GLN A 205 -25.35 -10.64 -12.81
C GLN A 205 -24.81 -10.94 -11.42
N ALA A 206 -23.49 -11.05 -11.26
CA ALA A 206 -22.85 -11.12 -9.95
C ALA A 206 -21.41 -10.59 -10.00
N THR A 207 -20.88 -10.23 -8.85
CA THR A 207 -19.47 -9.89 -8.67
C THR A 207 -19.04 -10.00 -7.22
N VAL A 208 -17.73 -10.10 -6.99
CA VAL A 208 -17.17 -10.07 -5.64
C VAL A 208 -16.81 -8.64 -5.23
N LEU A 209 -17.24 -8.23 -4.06
CA LEU A 209 -17.08 -6.86 -3.55
C LEU A 209 -16.52 -6.83 -2.14
N GLN A 210 -15.77 -5.78 -1.84
CA GLN A 210 -15.30 -5.42 -0.51
C GLN A 210 -15.91 -4.07 -0.07
N SER A 211 -15.74 -3.68 1.20
CA SER A 211 -16.07 -2.33 1.66
C SER A 211 -15.35 -1.25 0.84
N PRO A 212 -16.02 -0.12 0.53
CA PRO A 212 -17.37 0.29 0.92
C PRO A 212 -18.50 -0.29 0.05
N PHE A 213 -18.22 -1.04 -1.01
CA PHE A 213 -19.25 -1.53 -1.94
C PHE A 213 -20.14 -2.63 -1.34
N THR A 214 -19.67 -3.32 -0.28
CA THR A 214 -20.54 -4.22 0.52
C THR A 214 -21.70 -3.46 1.16
N LEU A 215 -21.43 -2.26 1.71
CA LEU A 215 -22.47 -1.40 2.27
C LEU A 215 -23.41 -0.89 1.17
N LYS A 216 -22.84 -0.45 0.03
CA LYS A 216 -23.65 0.01 -1.13
C LYS A 216 -24.59 -1.07 -1.61
N ALA A 217 -24.09 -2.30 -1.79
CA ALA A 217 -24.89 -3.43 -2.24
C ALA A 217 -26.03 -3.74 -1.25
N ARG A 218 -25.72 -3.80 0.05
CA ARG A 218 -26.72 -4.04 1.11
C ARG A 218 -27.81 -2.97 1.13
N LYS A 219 -27.44 -1.69 1.09
CA LYS A 219 -28.39 -0.56 1.10
C LYS A 219 -29.26 -0.51 -0.15
N ALA A 220 -28.71 -0.90 -1.29
CA ALA A 220 -29.44 -0.94 -2.56
C ALA A 220 -30.25 -2.24 -2.74
N GLY A 221 -30.29 -3.13 -1.74
CA GLY A 221 -31.09 -4.37 -1.78
C GLY A 221 -30.54 -5.45 -2.74
N TYR A 222 -29.24 -5.42 -3.02
CA TYR A 222 -28.59 -6.45 -3.84
C TYR A 222 -28.38 -7.72 -3.01
N PRO A 223 -28.84 -8.90 -3.48
CA PRO A 223 -28.64 -10.16 -2.77
C PRO A 223 -27.17 -10.47 -2.55
N THR A 224 -26.86 -10.96 -1.34
CA THR A 224 -25.54 -11.48 -0.99
C THR A 224 -25.66 -12.97 -0.79
N PHE A 225 -25.08 -13.79 -1.69
CA PHE A 225 -25.15 -15.24 -1.59
C PHE A 225 -24.02 -15.85 -0.79
N ILE A 226 -22.86 -15.22 -0.78
CA ILE A 226 -21.69 -15.60 0.02
C ILE A 226 -21.16 -14.36 0.74
N ASP A 227 -20.86 -14.51 2.00
CA ASP A 227 -20.18 -13.52 2.82
C ASP A 227 -18.97 -14.18 3.51
N PHE A 228 -17.82 -14.10 2.86
CA PHE A 228 -16.59 -14.69 3.36
C PHE A 228 -16.10 -14.10 4.68
N SER A 229 -16.51 -12.87 5.02
CA SER A 229 -16.13 -12.26 6.29
C SER A 229 -16.67 -13.04 7.52
N LYS A 230 -17.68 -13.86 7.30
CA LYS A 230 -18.30 -14.74 8.31
C LYS A 230 -17.68 -16.13 8.36
N GLU A 231 -16.73 -16.42 7.47
CA GLU A 231 -16.10 -17.72 7.38
C GLU A 231 -14.67 -17.67 7.92
N ASP A 232 -14.21 -18.80 8.45
CA ASP A 232 -12.82 -18.96 8.86
C ASP A 232 -11.97 -19.42 7.67
N PHE A 233 -11.79 -18.50 6.70
CA PHE A 233 -10.98 -18.73 5.51
C PHE A 233 -9.79 -17.77 5.50
N GLU A 234 -8.63 -18.27 5.95
CA GLU A 234 -7.40 -17.50 5.87
C GLU A 234 -6.99 -17.30 4.42
N TYR A 235 -6.79 -16.04 4.06
CA TYR A 235 -6.40 -15.62 2.73
C TYR A 235 -5.72 -14.25 2.79
N THR A 236 -4.54 -14.11 2.21
CA THR A 236 -3.91 -12.80 2.07
C THR A 236 -4.60 -12.00 0.98
N VAL A 237 -5.47 -11.10 1.38
CA VAL A 237 -6.28 -10.26 0.48
C VAL A 237 -5.40 -9.20 -0.18
N ALA A 238 -4.54 -8.56 0.61
CA ALA A 238 -3.50 -7.67 0.16
C ALA A 238 -2.28 -7.82 1.07
N GLY A 239 -1.15 -8.14 0.49
CA GLY A 239 0.12 -8.23 1.20
C GLY A 239 1.22 -7.54 0.42
N PRO A 240 2.16 -6.87 1.09
CA PRO A 240 3.35 -6.38 0.44
C PRO A 240 4.15 -7.56 -0.11
N VAL A 241 4.45 -7.47 -1.39
CA VAL A 241 5.20 -8.46 -2.18
C VAL A 241 6.36 -7.78 -2.87
N THR A 242 7.47 -8.47 -2.93
CA THR A 242 8.67 -8.04 -3.66
C THR A 242 9.42 -9.26 -4.19
N MET A 243 10.54 -9.03 -4.88
CA MET A 243 11.40 -10.12 -5.38
C MET A 243 12.58 -10.37 -4.43
N ARG A 244 13.00 -11.61 -4.30
CA ARG A 244 14.21 -12.00 -3.52
C ARG A 244 15.44 -11.24 -4.00
N SER A 245 15.56 -11.02 -5.29
CA SER A 245 16.63 -10.21 -5.89
C SER A 245 16.62 -8.78 -5.34
N PHE A 246 15.46 -8.16 -5.24
CA PHE A 246 15.32 -6.82 -4.65
C PHE A 246 15.58 -6.81 -3.14
N ILE A 247 15.12 -7.84 -2.41
CA ILE A 247 15.42 -7.99 -0.97
C ILE A 247 16.94 -8.04 -0.75
N ARG A 248 17.65 -8.81 -1.54
CA ARG A 248 19.14 -8.92 -1.41
C ARG A 248 19.84 -7.59 -1.69
N ALA A 249 19.35 -6.82 -2.64
CA ALA A 249 19.95 -5.55 -3.02
C ALA A 249 19.60 -4.39 -2.07
N GLU A 250 18.37 -4.39 -1.54
CA GLU A 250 17.76 -3.22 -0.89
C GLU A 250 17.05 -3.60 0.44
N ARG A 251 17.64 -4.54 1.21
CA ARG A 251 16.99 -5.08 2.42
C ARG A 251 16.53 -3.99 3.41
N GLU A 252 17.34 -2.95 3.64
CA GLU A 252 16.99 -1.88 4.57
C GLU A 252 15.84 -1.02 4.00
N THR A 253 15.79 -0.78 2.68
CA THR A 253 14.68 -0.11 2.02
C THR A 253 13.37 -0.89 2.22
N VAL A 254 13.41 -2.22 2.06
CA VAL A 254 12.26 -3.11 2.31
C VAL A 254 11.84 -3.08 3.78
N MET A 255 12.81 -3.12 4.71
CA MET A 255 12.53 -3.03 6.15
C MET A 255 11.91 -1.69 6.54
N ASN A 256 12.42 -0.59 5.99
CA ASN A 256 11.87 0.75 6.20
C ASN A 256 10.45 0.89 5.64
N PHE A 257 10.15 0.24 4.52
CA PHE A 257 8.79 0.14 4.02
C PHE A 257 7.88 -0.60 5.01
N MET A 258 8.33 -1.73 5.56
CA MET A 258 7.56 -2.50 6.55
C MET A 258 7.32 -1.73 7.86
N ARG A 259 8.32 -0.96 8.33
CA ARG A 259 8.17 -0.06 9.50
C ARG A 259 7.12 1.02 9.23
N GLY A 260 7.20 1.69 8.08
CA GLY A 260 6.23 2.73 7.68
C GLY A 260 4.82 2.19 7.50
N LEU A 261 4.69 0.99 6.92
CA LEU A 261 3.40 0.32 6.77
C LEU A 261 2.78 0.00 8.13
N ALA A 262 3.56 -0.54 9.06
CA ALA A 262 3.09 -0.88 10.39
C ALA A 262 2.69 0.36 11.22
N ASP A 263 3.46 1.46 11.15
CA ASP A 263 3.09 2.73 11.77
C ASP A 263 1.80 3.30 11.15
N GLY A 264 1.63 3.17 9.85
CA GLY A 264 0.42 3.58 9.16
C GLY A 264 -0.81 2.75 9.53
N MET A 265 -0.63 1.45 9.81
CA MET A 265 -1.70 0.59 10.33
C MET A 265 -2.11 0.99 11.76
N ASP A 266 -1.16 1.39 12.60
CA ASP A 266 -1.47 1.92 13.93
C ASP A 266 -2.19 3.27 13.82
N PHE A 267 -1.70 4.16 12.96
CA PHE A 267 -2.36 5.43 12.68
C PHE A 267 -3.82 5.25 12.22
N TYR A 268 -4.09 4.27 11.36
CA TYR A 268 -5.42 3.95 10.85
C TYR A 268 -6.40 3.56 11.97
N ARG A 269 -5.92 2.81 12.96
CA ARG A 269 -6.74 2.26 14.05
C ARG A 269 -6.94 3.23 15.20
N ASP A 270 -6.03 4.18 15.38
CA ASP A 270 -6.12 5.14 16.49
C ASP A 270 -7.32 6.08 16.29
N GLU A 271 -8.27 6.05 17.21
CA GLU A 271 -9.46 6.92 17.21
C GLU A 271 -9.13 8.40 17.14
N LYS A 272 -7.97 8.82 17.68
CA LYS A 272 -7.50 10.22 17.57
C LYS A 272 -7.26 10.67 16.14
N ASN A 273 -7.04 9.72 15.24
CA ASN A 273 -6.80 9.99 13.83
C ASN A 273 -8.04 9.82 12.94
N LYS A 274 -9.21 9.50 13.52
CA LYS A 274 -10.44 9.18 12.81
C LYS A 274 -10.75 10.14 11.65
N ASP A 275 -10.78 11.44 11.91
CA ASP A 275 -11.11 12.45 10.90
C ASP A 275 -10.08 12.50 9.77
N ARG A 276 -8.79 12.32 10.09
CA ARG A 276 -7.72 12.24 9.09
C ARG A 276 -7.84 10.98 8.26
N VAL A 277 -8.15 9.85 8.90
CA VAL A 277 -8.38 8.57 8.20
C VAL A 277 -9.58 8.70 7.26
N HIS A 278 -10.71 9.29 7.70
CA HIS A 278 -11.87 9.57 6.83
C HIS A 278 -11.48 10.42 5.63
N LYS A 279 -10.73 11.50 5.84
CA LYS A 279 -10.24 12.34 4.75
C LYS A 279 -9.44 11.51 3.74
N TYR A 280 -8.50 10.70 4.20
CA TYR A 280 -7.64 9.89 3.33
C TYR A 280 -8.40 8.77 2.62
N LEU A 281 -9.37 8.15 3.27
CA LEU A 281 -10.29 7.19 2.65
C LEU A 281 -11.19 7.87 1.61
N GLY A 282 -11.66 9.10 1.88
CA GLY A 282 -12.42 9.90 0.93
C GLY A 282 -11.65 10.17 -0.36
N GLU A 283 -10.37 10.53 -0.24
CA GLU A 283 -9.45 10.68 -1.37
C GLU A 283 -9.26 9.34 -2.12
N TYR A 284 -9.05 8.26 -1.38
CA TYR A 284 -8.82 6.92 -1.92
C TYR A 284 -9.99 6.38 -2.73
N TYR A 285 -11.20 6.50 -2.19
CA TYR A 285 -12.42 6.00 -2.84
C TYR A 285 -13.14 7.05 -3.71
N ARG A 286 -12.65 8.30 -3.71
CA ARG A 286 -13.32 9.44 -4.33
C ARG A 286 -14.77 9.57 -3.85
N SER A 287 -14.97 9.48 -2.54
CA SER A 287 -16.29 9.49 -1.88
C SER A 287 -16.31 10.49 -0.73
N ASN A 288 -17.43 11.21 -0.59
CA ASN A 288 -17.70 12.09 0.53
C ASN A 288 -18.74 11.46 1.48
N ASN A 289 -19.15 10.22 1.26
CA ASN A 289 -20.14 9.56 2.09
C ASN A 289 -19.52 9.10 3.40
N THR A 290 -19.73 9.87 4.46
CA THR A 290 -19.17 9.64 5.80
C THR A 290 -19.51 8.25 6.36
N GLU A 291 -20.71 7.74 6.09
CA GLU A 291 -21.13 6.42 6.55
C GLU A 291 -20.32 5.29 5.87
N GLU A 292 -20.10 5.40 4.56
CA GLU A 292 -19.28 4.44 3.81
C GLU A 292 -17.82 4.46 4.29
N LEU A 293 -17.31 5.66 4.59
CA LEU A 293 -15.95 5.83 5.06
C LEU A 293 -15.78 5.28 6.48
N GLU A 294 -16.75 5.54 7.38
CA GLU A 294 -16.72 5.00 8.75
C GLU A 294 -16.90 3.48 8.77
N GLU A 295 -17.83 2.93 7.98
CA GLU A 295 -17.98 1.48 7.87
C GLU A 295 -16.68 0.84 7.38
N THR A 296 -16.04 1.43 6.39
CA THR A 296 -14.75 0.96 5.87
C THR A 296 -13.67 1.01 6.95
N ARG A 297 -13.54 2.15 7.65
CA ARG A 297 -12.58 2.30 8.75
C ARG A 297 -12.82 1.24 9.82
N ARG A 298 -14.08 1.06 10.24
CA ARG A 298 -14.45 0.10 11.28
C ARG A 298 -14.11 -1.34 10.88
N VAL A 299 -14.51 -1.74 9.67
CA VAL A 299 -14.24 -3.10 9.15
C VAL A 299 -12.74 -3.39 9.17
N TYR A 300 -11.93 -2.51 8.58
CA TYR A 300 -10.49 -2.77 8.48
C TYR A 300 -9.77 -2.57 9.82
N SER A 301 -10.22 -1.71 10.72
CA SER A 301 -9.65 -1.63 12.07
C SER A 301 -9.77 -2.94 12.86
N GLN A 302 -10.77 -3.76 12.56
CA GLN A 302 -11.02 -5.03 13.25
C GLN A 302 -10.32 -6.24 12.61
N VAL A 303 -10.13 -6.21 11.28
CA VAL A 303 -9.64 -7.37 10.51
C VAL A 303 -8.13 -7.61 10.67
N THR A 304 -7.36 -6.58 11.03
CA THR A 304 -5.90 -6.69 11.07
C THR A 304 -5.34 -6.24 12.42
N PRO A 305 -4.97 -7.15 13.33
CA PRO A 305 -4.32 -6.78 14.58
C PRO A 305 -2.84 -6.40 14.38
N GLY A 306 -2.45 -5.24 14.91
CA GLY A 306 -1.08 -4.82 15.20
C GLY A 306 -0.08 -4.83 14.05
N LEU A 307 0.53 -5.96 13.79
CA LEU A 307 1.54 -6.13 12.76
C LEU A 307 0.92 -6.62 11.44
N PRO A 308 1.58 -6.37 10.30
CA PRO A 308 1.14 -6.89 8.99
C PRO A 308 1.42 -8.40 8.86
N LEU A 309 0.83 -9.21 9.74
CA LEU A 309 1.08 -10.65 9.85
C LEU A 309 0.57 -11.40 8.62
N ILE A 310 1.35 -12.36 8.17
CA ILE A 310 1.01 -13.30 7.11
C ILE A 310 1.20 -14.73 7.59
N THR A 311 0.40 -15.66 7.07
CA THR A 311 0.44 -17.08 7.45
C THR A 311 0.73 -17.98 6.25
N VAL A 312 1.42 -19.08 6.48
CA VAL A 312 1.61 -20.14 5.49
C VAL A 312 0.24 -20.71 5.08
N LYS A 313 -0.69 -20.82 6.03
CA LYS A 313 -2.05 -21.32 5.81
C LYS A 313 -2.82 -20.54 4.74
N ALA A 314 -2.62 -19.23 4.67
CA ALA A 314 -3.24 -18.41 3.63
C ALA A 314 -2.79 -18.82 2.21
N MET A 315 -1.51 -19.20 2.04
CA MET A 315 -0.98 -19.71 0.76
C MET A 315 -1.45 -21.13 0.48
N GLU A 316 -1.45 -22.00 1.50
CA GLU A 316 -1.99 -23.37 1.39
C GLU A 316 -3.44 -23.40 0.96
N ASN A 317 -4.27 -22.50 1.50
CA ASN A 317 -5.67 -22.37 1.13
C ASN A 317 -5.85 -22.00 -0.36
N VAL A 318 -4.97 -21.15 -0.89
CA VAL A 318 -4.97 -20.84 -2.33
C VAL A 318 -4.61 -22.08 -3.15
N ILE A 319 -3.52 -22.76 -2.81
CA ILE A 319 -3.03 -23.96 -3.53
C ILE A 319 -4.12 -25.05 -3.53
N ALA A 320 -4.77 -25.28 -2.39
CA ALA A 320 -5.82 -26.30 -2.25
C ALA A 320 -7.11 -25.98 -2.99
N ASN A 321 -7.42 -24.69 -3.20
CA ASN A 321 -8.69 -24.26 -3.81
C ASN A 321 -8.57 -23.77 -5.25
N ASP A 322 -7.37 -23.74 -5.84
CA ASP A 322 -7.18 -23.40 -7.25
C ASP A 322 -6.97 -24.67 -8.09
N LYS A 323 -7.95 -24.96 -8.97
CA LYS A 323 -7.88 -26.14 -9.85
C LYS A 323 -6.67 -26.15 -10.78
N ASN A 324 -6.19 -24.97 -11.18
CA ASN A 324 -5.01 -24.87 -12.05
C ASN A 324 -3.73 -25.27 -11.32
N LEU A 325 -3.76 -25.31 -10.00
CA LEU A 325 -2.64 -25.71 -9.14
C LEU A 325 -2.76 -27.17 -8.65
N SER A 326 -3.88 -27.83 -8.96
CA SER A 326 -4.13 -29.21 -8.55
C SER A 326 -3.07 -30.13 -9.10
N GLY A 327 -2.44 -30.92 -8.21
CA GLY A 327 -1.33 -31.83 -8.56
C GLY A 327 0.05 -31.18 -8.64
N MET A 328 0.17 -29.87 -8.54
CA MET A 328 1.47 -29.21 -8.42
C MET A 328 2.04 -29.35 -7.01
N LYS A 329 3.31 -29.73 -6.91
CA LYS A 329 4.04 -29.72 -5.63
C LYS A 329 4.57 -28.32 -5.37
N LEU A 330 3.73 -27.48 -4.77
CA LEU A 330 4.10 -26.12 -4.36
C LEU A 330 4.34 -26.08 -2.85
N ASN A 331 5.49 -25.56 -2.45
CA ASN A 331 5.80 -25.33 -1.04
C ASN A 331 5.35 -23.92 -0.65
N ALA A 332 4.25 -23.81 0.10
CA ALA A 332 3.66 -22.55 0.52
C ALA A 332 4.63 -21.66 1.31
N SER A 333 5.53 -22.24 2.10
CA SER A 333 6.49 -21.47 2.92
C SER A 333 7.53 -20.72 2.07
N GLU A 334 7.85 -21.22 0.88
CA GLU A 334 8.81 -20.56 -0.01
C GLU A 334 8.29 -19.23 -0.60
N LEU A 335 6.97 -19.02 -0.55
CA LEU A 335 6.34 -17.78 -0.96
C LEU A 335 6.47 -16.65 0.07
N LEU A 336 7.03 -16.93 1.24
CA LEU A 336 7.09 -16.00 2.36
C LEU A 336 8.54 -15.69 2.77
N ASP A 337 8.81 -14.44 3.11
CA ASP A 337 9.98 -14.04 3.91
C ASP A 337 9.49 -13.41 5.22
N LEU A 338 9.43 -14.23 6.27
CA LEU A 338 8.94 -13.82 7.59
C LEU A 338 9.97 -13.03 8.39
N SER A 339 11.24 -12.97 7.96
CA SER A 339 12.32 -12.30 8.70
C SER A 339 12.07 -10.81 8.96
N PHE A 340 11.32 -10.14 8.06
CA PHE A 340 10.89 -8.75 8.24
C PHE A 340 9.89 -8.59 9.37
N LEU A 341 8.96 -9.52 9.51
CA LEU A 341 7.95 -9.52 10.58
C LEU A 341 8.58 -9.84 11.94
N GLU A 342 9.51 -10.78 11.98
CA GLU A 342 10.25 -11.14 13.18
C GLU A 342 11.07 -9.95 13.68
N GLN A 343 11.81 -9.29 12.79
CA GLN A 343 12.56 -8.09 13.11
C GLN A 343 11.65 -6.95 13.60
N LEU A 344 10.53 -6.71 12.89
CA LEU A 344 9.56 -5.67 13.25
C LEU A 344 8.93 -5.93 14.63
N ALA A 345 8.63 -7.20 14.93
CA ALA A 345 8.10 -7.61 16.24
C ALA A 345 9.11 -7.38 17.37
N GLN A 346 10.39 -7.66 17.14
CA GLN A 346 11.47 -7.39 18.10
C GLN A 346 11.65 -5.89 18.37
N GLU A 347 11.69 -5.08 17.30
CA GLU A 347 11.83 -3.61 17.40
C GLU A 347 10.68 -2.96 18.18
N ARG A 348 9.47 -3.53 18.10
CA ARG A 348 8.29 -3.01 18.79
C ARG A 348 8.20 -3.45 20.25
N LYS A 349 8.68 -4.66 20.59
CA LYS A 349 8.77 -5.10 22.00
C LYS A 349 9.74 -4.25 22.83
N GLY A 350 10.80 -3.73 22.23
CA GLY A 350 11.77 -2.87 22.90
C GLY A 350 11.32 -1.43 23.13
N LYS A 351 10.12 -1.05 22.64
CA LYS A 351 9.55 0.31 22.80
C LYS A 351 8.48 0.42 23.92
N HIS A 352 8.14 -0.69 24.54
CA HIS A 352 7.27 -0.81 25.72
C HIS A 352 8.07 -1.18 26.94
#